data_30184bfcf2a5ddde265e9efff7fd802f
#
_entry.id   30184bfcf2a5ddde265e9efff7fd802f
#
_cell.length_a   1.000
_cell.length_b   1.000
_cell.length_c   1.000
_cell.angle_alpha   90.00
_cell.angle_beta   90.00
_cell.angle_gamma   90.00
#
_symmetry.space_group_name_H-M   'P 1'
#
loop_
_entity.id
_entity.type
_entity.pdbx_description
1 polymer ?
#
loop_
_entity_poly.entity_id
_entity_poly.type
_entity_poly.pdbx_seq_one_letter_code
_entity_poly.pdbx_strand_id
1 'polypeptide(L)' 'MKVRVEQIGELYYPQYRRMCLWRNFTKLADLPGQIYEVNVKFDNLEEAKQYAKKFDNIIHEVN' A
#
# COMPACT_ATOMS: atom_id res chain seq x y z
N MET A 1 -4.39 -6.52 10.94
CA MET A 1 -4.16 -6.71 9.50
C MET A 1 -2.67 -6.88 9.28
N LYS A 2 -2.31 -7.84 8.47
CA LYS A 2 -0.91 -8.02 8.11
C LYS A 2 -0.59 -7.15 6.92
N VAL A 3 0.60 -6.55 6.93
CA VAL A 3 1.07 -5.72 5.82
C VAL A 3 2.44 -6.21 5.40
N ARG A 4 2.78 -5.93 4.16
CA ARG A 4 4.10 -6.25 3.62
C ARG A 4 4.45 -5.27 2.51
N VAL A 5 5.69 -5.33 2.04
CA VAL A 5 6.13 -4.58 0.86
C VAL A 5 6.61 -5.58 -0.18
N GLU A 6 6.04 -5.52 -1.37
CA GLU A 6 6.46 -6.35 -2.50
C GLU A 6 7.31 -5.50 -3.43
N GLN A 7 8.47 -6.04 -3.81
CA GLN A 7 9.34 -5.36 -4.77
C GLN A 7 9.12 -5.94 -6.16
N ILE A 8 8.85 -5.06 -7.11
CA ILE A 8 8.73 -5.43 -8.52
C ILE A 8 9.65 -4.50 -9.28
N GLY A 9 10.76 -5.06 -9.82
CA GLY A 9 11.78 -4.24 -10.45
C GLY A 9 12.42 -3.29 -9.43
N GLU A 10 12.36 -2.02 -9.71
CA GLU A 10 12.91 -0.99 -8.83
C GLU A 10 11.86 -0.28 -7.98
N LEU A 11 10.63 -0.79 -8.00
CA LEU A 11 9.53 -0.19 -7.27
C LEU A 11 9.09 -1.09 -6.12
N TYR A 12 8.60 -0.46 -5.06
CA TYR A 12 8.18 -1.12 -3.84
C TYR A 12 6.70 -0.82 -3.61
N TYR A 13 5.90 -1.88 -3.51
CA TYR A 13 4.44 -1.77 -3.39
C TYR A 13 4.03 -2.22 -2.00
N PRO A 14 3.56 -1.32 -1.13
CA PRO A 14 2.97 -1.75 0.14
C PRO A 14 1.67 -2.50 -0.13
N GLN A 15 1.44 -3.56 0.64
CA GLN A 15 0.28 -4.43 0.48
C GLN A 15 -0.28 -4.80 1.83
N TYR A 16 -1.56 -5.13 1.84
CA TYR A 16 -2.23 -5.63 3.03
C TYR A 16 -2.89 -6.97 2.72
N ARG A 17 -3.07 -7.77 3.76
CA ARG A 17 -3.70 -9.08 3.62
C ARG A 17 -5.17 -8.98 4.00
N ARG A 18 -6.02 -9.44 3.10
CA ARG A 18 -7.46 -9.50 3.34
C ARG A 18 -7.99 -10.83 2.84
N MET A 19 -8.65 -11.60 3.72
CA MET A 19 -9.26 -12.87 3.37
C MET A 19 -8.29 -13.81 2.65
N CYS A 20 -7.07 -13.93 3.17
CA CYS A 20 -6.00 -14.78 2.63
C CYS A 20 -5.41 -14.29 1.31
N LEU A 21 -5.76 -13.10 0.86
CA LEU A 21 -5.21 -12.52 -0.36
C LEU A 21 -4.44 -11.26 -0.05
N TRP A 22 -3.32 -11.08 -0.73
CA TRP A 22 -2.56 -9.84 -0.65
C TRP A 22 -3.08 -8.86 -1.67
N ARG A 23 -3.34 -7.63 -1.23
CA ARG A 23 -3.85 -6.57 -2.08
C ARG A 23 -2.97 -5.34 -1.97
N ASN A 24 -2.81 -4.64 -3.09
CA ASN A 24 -2.07 -3.38 -3.11
C ASN A 24 -2.92 -2.29 -2.48
N PHE A 25 -2.28 -1.40 -1.72
CA PHE A 25 -2.92 -0.15 -1.35
C PHE A 25 -3.09 0.70 -2.60
N THR A 26 -4.22 1.38 -2.71
CA THR A 26 -4.52 2.22 -3.86
C THR A 26 -4.80 3.65 -3.42
N LYS A 27 -4.62 4.57 -4.34
CA LYS A 27 -4.97 5.97 -4.14
C LYS A 27 -5.66 6.47 -5.39
N LEU A 28 -6.40 7.55 -5.26
CA LEU A 28 -7.06 8.16 -6.40
C LEU A 28 -6.08 9.09 -7.10
N ALA A 29 -5.98 8.95 -8.42
CA ALA A 29 -5.22 9.86 -9.25
C ALA A 29 -6.23 10.76 -9.97
N ASP A 30 -6.00 12.06 -9.90
CA ASP A 30 -6.89 13.06 -10.46
C ASP A 30 -6.24 13.68 -11.68
N LEU A 31 -6.81 13.38 -12.84
CA LEU A 31 -6.43 14.05 -14.08
C LEU A 31 -7.63 14.84 -14.59
N PRO A 32 -7.42 15.92 -15.34
CA PRO A 32 -8.53 16.71 -15.87
C PRO A 32 -9.56 15.82 -16.57
N GLY A 33 -10.78 15.80 -16.02
CA GLY A 33 -11.87 15.02 -16.57
C GLY A 33 -11.88 13.54 -16.22
N GLN A 34 -10.93 13.05 -15.39
CA GLN A 34 -10.88 11.65 -15.02
C GLN A 34 -10.37 11.45 -13.60
N ILE A 35 -11.01 10.52 -12.89
CA ILE A 35 -10.56 10.07 -11.56
C ILE A 35 -10.41 8.55 -11.67
N TYR A 36 -9.25 8.02 -11.31
CA TYR A 36 -9.02 6.58 -11.36
C TYR A 36 -8.12 6.12 -10.22
N GLU A 37 -8.21 4.84 -9.88
CA GLU A 37 -7.37 4.26 -8.83
C GLU A 37 -6.04 3.81 -9.40
N VAL A 38 -4.97 4.09 -8.65
CA VAL A 38 -3.63 3.60 -8.97
C VAL A 38 -3.03 2.95 -7.74
N ASN A 39 -2.16 1.98 -7.95
CA ASN A 39 -1.45 1.34 -6.84
C ASN A 39 -0.47 2.31 -6.20
N VAL A 40 -0.45 2.33 -4.87
CA VAL A 40 0.56 3.08 -4.14
C VAL A 40 1.90 2.40 -4.34
N LYS A 41 2.93 3.16 -4.71
CA LYS A 41 4.25 2.62 -4.96
C LYS A 41 5.32 3.65 -4.59
N PHE A 42 6.49 3.15 -4.25
CA PHE A 42 7.63 3.97 -3.86
C PHE A 42 8.88 3.45 -4.56
N ASP A 43 9.83 4.34 -4.77
CA ASP A 43 11.14 3.95 -5.27
C ASP A 43 12.15 3.73 -4.14
N ASN A 44 11.69 3.81 -2.90
CA ASN A 44 12.51 3.68 -1.70
C ASN A 44 11.84 2.69 -0.75
N LEU A 45 12.60 1.65 -0.35
CA LEU A 45 12.06 0.60 0.52
C LEU A 45 11.62 1.15 1.88
N GLU A 46 12.39 2.06 2.45
CA GLU A 46 12.06 2.62 3.77
C GLU A 46 10.75 3.39 3.76
N GLU A 47 10.50 4.15 2.70
CA GLU A 47 9.25 4.88 2.57
C GLU A 47 8.06 3.92 2.46
N ALA A 48 8.21 2.85 1.69
CA ALA A 48 7.17 1.85 1.54
C ALA A 48 6.88 1.16 2.87
N LYS A 49 7.92 0.83 3.63
CA LYS A 49 7.77 0.20 4.94
C LYS A 49 7.04 1.13 5.91
N GLN A 50 7.41 2.41 5.92
CA GLN A 50 6.76 3.37 6.81
C GLN A 50 5.29 3.55 6.46
N TYR A 51 4.97 3.55 5.19
CA TYR A 51 3.58 3.63 4.75
C TYR A 51 2.78 2.43 5.24
N ALA A 52 3.29 1.22 5.00
CA ALA A 52 2.61 0.00 5.41
C ALA A 52 2.47 -0.09 6.93
N LYS A 53 3.47 0.36 7.66
CA LYS A 53 3.49 0.29 9.11
C LYS A 53 2.40 1.14 9.75
N LYS A 54 2.03 2.25 9.12
CA LYS A 54 0.94 3.08 9.63
C LYS A 54 -0.38 2.32 9.69
N PHE A 55 -0.65 1.52 8.67
CA PHE A 55 -1.90 0.76 8.61
C PHE A 55 -1.86 -0.44 9.54
N ASP A 56 -0.70 -1.03 9.72
CA ASP A 56 -0.55 -2.12 10.67
C ASP A 56 -0.84 -1.65 12.09
N ASN A 57 -0.29 -0.49 12.46
CA ASN A 57 -0.52 0.08 13.78
C ASN A 57 -1.99 0.42 14.02
N ILE A 58 -2.66 0.99 13.03
CA ILE A 58 -4.06 1.37 13.14
C ILE A 58 -4.94 0.15 13.37
N ILE A 59 -4.71 -0.91 12.65
CA ILE A 59 -5.53 -2.11 12.76
C ILE A 59 -5.25 -2.82 14.08
N HIS A 60 -4.03 -2.74 14.54
CA HIS A 60 -3.68 -3.35 15.81
C HIS A 60 -4.45 -2.69 16.96
N GLU A 61 -4.72 -1.39 16.86
CA GLU A 61 -5.51 -0.67 17.85
C GLU A 61 -6.98 -1.07 17.83
N VAL A 62 -7.50 -1.38 16.66
CA VAL A 62 -8.90 -1.75 16.49
C VAL A 62 -9.18 -3.13 17.07
N ASN A 63 -8.21 -3.99 17.03
CA ASN A 63 -8.34 -5.34 17.56
C ASN A 63 -8.10 -5.41 19.04
#